data_a9e3d26383a44be235e92284ee400a46
#
_entry.id   a9e3d26383a44be235e92284ee400a46
#
_cell.length_a   1.000
_cell.length_b   1.000
_cell.length_c   1.000
_cell.angle_alpha   90.00
_cell.angle_beta   90.00
_cell.angle_gamma   90.00
#
_symmetry.space_group_name_H-M   'P 1'
#
loop_
_entity.id
_entity.type
_entity.pdbx_description
1 polymer ?
#
loop_
_entity_poly.entity_id
_entity_poly.type
_entity_poly.pdbx_seq_one_letter_code
_entity_poly.pdbx_strand_id
1 'polypeptide(L)' 'MTTVIALLMFLGEPAVLKEHTLMPNVSKCLEKKRVATRNSNAVYMCSKVKAELDADNKILRIEKLK' A
#
# COMPACT_ATOMS: atom_id res chain seq x y z
N MET A 1 10.92 6.01 11.59
CA MET A 1 9.87 5.45 10.73
C MET A 1 8.78 4.81 11.56
N THR A 2 7.56 4.89 11.07
CA THR A 2 6.39 4.37 11.75
C THR A 2 5.87 3.13 11.02
N THR A 3 5.50 2.10 11.76
CA THR A 3 4.85 0.93 11.16
C THR A 3 3.39 1.25 10.85
N VAL A 4 3.01 1.09 9.59
CA VAL A 4 1.66 1.41 9.12
C VAL A 4 1.13 0.28 8.24
N ILE A 5 -0.19 0.26 8.06
CA ILE A 5 -0.82 -0.59 7.06
C ILE A 5 -0.85 0.19 5.76
N ALA A 6 -0.35 -0.42 4.70
CA ALA A 6 -0.34 0.23 3.39
C ALA A 6 -0.95 -0.67 2.32
N LEU A 7 -1.68 -0.05 1.41
CA LEU A 7 -2.14 -0.70 0.19
C LEU A 7 -1.09 -0.47 -0.89
N LEU A 8 -0.50 -1.56 -1.37
CA LEU A 8 0.56 -1.52 -2.37
C LEU A 8 -0.01 -1.92 -3.72
N MET A 9 0.33 -1.17 -4.76
CA MET A 9 -0.06 -1.46 -6.14
C MET A 9 1.14 -1.84 -6.97
N PHE A 10 1.07 -3.00 -7.62
CA PHE A 10 2.12 -3.51 -8.50
C PHE A 10 1.62 -3.62 -9.93
N LEU A 11 2.46 -3.25 -10.87
CA LEU A 11 2.15 -3.33 -12.30
C LEU A 11 3.30 -3.99 -13.06
N GLY A 12 2.95 -4.67 -14.15
CA GLY A 12 3.91 -5.20 -15.11
C GLY A 12 4.42 -6.59 -14.81
N GLU A 13 5.30 -7.06 -15.67
CA GLU A 13 6.02 -8.32 -15.52
C GLU A 13 7.51 -8.09 -15.78
N PRO A 14 8.39 -8.26 -14.76
CA PRO A 14 8.02 -8.58 -13.38
C PRO A 14 7.23 -7.46 -12.71
N ALA A 15 6.39 -7.81 -11.74
CA ALA A 15 5.57 -6.83 -11.04
C ALA A 15 6.45 -5.85 -10.25
N VAL A 16 6.23 -4.56 -10.48
CA VAL A 16 6.98 -3.48 -9.84
C VAL A 16 6.03 -2.60 -9.04
N LEU A 17 6.45 -2.25 -7.83
CA LEU A 17 5.66 -1.36 -6.98
C LEU A 17 5.51 0.01 -7.64
N LYS A 18 4.28 0.42 -7.90
CA LYS A 18 3.96 1.69 -8.53
C LYS A 18 3.35 2.71 -7.58
N GLU A 19 2.54 2.25 -6.63
CA GLU A 19 1.89 3.13 -5.68
C GLU A 19 1.81 2.49 -4.31
N HIS A 20 1.77 3.34 -3.29
CA HIS A 20 1.50 2.93 -1.92
C HIS A 20 0.57 3.96 -1.28
N THR A 21 -0.42 3.49 -0.55
CA THR A 21 -1.40 4.33 0.09
C THR A 21 -1.52 3.96 1.56
N LEU A 22 -1.46 4.96 2.44
CA LEU A 22 -1.64 4.76 3.86
C LEU A 22 -3.10 4.38 4.15
N MET A 23 -3.28 3.29 4.89
CA MET A 23 -4.60 2.82 5.29
C MET A 23 -4.76 2.91 6.81
N PRO A 24 -5.96 3.22 7.30
CA PRO A 24 -6.17 3.35 8.75
C PRO A 24 -6.11 2.00 9.49
N ASN A 25 -6.47 0.91 8.82
CA ASN A 25 -6.42 -0.43 9.41
C ASN A 25 -6.50 -1.49 8.31
N VAL A 26 -6.34 -2.75 8.72
CA VAL A 26 -6.34 -3.88 7.77
C VAL A 26 -7.70 -4.04 7.10
N SER A 27 -8.79 -3.89 7.84
CA SER A 27 -10.14 -4.03 7.27
C SER A 27 -10.38 -3.05 6.12
N LYS A 28 -10.00 -1.78 6.33
CA LYS A 28 -10.14 -0.76 5.29
C LYS A 28 -9.22 -1.04 4.11
N CYS A 29 -8.02 -1.52 4.37
CA CYS A 29 -7.09 -1.90 3.31
C CYS A 29 -7.66 -3.02 2.45
N LEU A 30 -8.22 -4.07 3.05
CA LEU A 30 -8.80 -5.19 2.32
C LEU A 30 -10.02 -4.75 1.52
N GLU A 31 -10.83 -3.86 2.05
CA GLU A 31 -11.98 -3.29 1.36
C GLU A 31 -11.56 -2.53 0.10
N LYS A 32 -10.56 -1.66 0.24
CA LYS A 32 -10.00 -0.91 -0.89
C LYS A 32 -9.35 -1.84 -1.91
N LYS A 33 -8.63 -2.84 -1.44
CA LYS A 33 -8.00 -3.84 -2.30
C LYS A 33 -9.04 -4.54 -3.17
N ARG A 34 -10.15 -4.94 -2.58
CA ARG A 34 -11.22 -5.64 -3.30
C ARG A 34 -11.79 -4.77 -4.42
N VAL A 35 -12.10 -3.52 -4.12
CA VAL A 35 -12.63 -2.57 -5.10
C VAL A 35 -11.62 -2.29 -6.20
N ALA A 36 -10.38 -2.02 -5.82
CA ALA A 36 -9.31 -1.70 -6.77
C ALA A 36 -9.00 -2.87 -7.70
N THR A 37 -8.95 -4.09 -7.16
CA THR A 37 -8.70 -5.30 -7.96
C THR A 37 -9.79 -5.51 -9.00
N ARG A 38 -11.03 -5.19 -8.64
CA ARG A 38 -12.18 -5.34 -9.55
C ARG A 38 -12.10 -4.36 -10.73
N ASN A 39 -11.54 -3.16 -10.49
CA ASN A 39 -11.54 -2.07 -11.46
C ASN A 39 -10.21 -1.88 -12.18
N SER A 40 -9.21 -2.72 -11.94
CA SER A 40 -7.88 -2.53 -12.49
C SER A 40 -7.21 -3.88 -12.73
N ASN A 41 -6.24 -3.89 -13.65
CA ASN A 41 -5.42 -5.08 -13.92
C ASN A 41 -4.17 -5.12 -13.03
N ALA A 42 -4.00 -4.16 -12.14
CA ALA A 42 -2.88 -4.14 -11.21
C ALA A 42 -3.05 -5.17 -10.12
N VAL A 43 -1.95 -5.60 -9.54
CA VAL A 43 -1.94 -6.48 -8.37
C VAL A 43 -1.88 -5.60 -7.12
N TYR A 44 -2.77 -5.84 -6.19
CA TYR A 44 -2.83 -5.08 -4.94
C TYR A 44 -2.50 -5.97 -3.76
N MET A 45 -1.84 -5.40 -2.77
CA MET A 45 -1.45 -6.13 -1.57
C MET A 45 -1.56 -5.21 -0.35
N CYS A 46 -2.14 -5.74 0.73
CA CYS A 46 -2.15 -5.06 2.03
C CYS A 46 -1.00 -5.58 2.86
N SER A 47 -0.17 -4.69 3.36
CA SER A 47 1.00 -5.08 4.11
C SER A 47 1.31 -4.08 5.22
N LYS A 48 1.91 -4.59 6.30
CA LYS A 48 2.54 -3.73 7.30
C LYS A 48 3.90 -3.35 6.79
N VAL A 49 4.17 -2.05 6.77
CA VAL A 49 5.46 -1.52 6.32
C VAL A 49 5.90 -0.43 7.27
N LYS A 50 7.22 -0.23 7.34
CA LYS A 50 7.76 0.95 7.99
C LYS A 50 7.73 2.08 6.98
N ALA A 51 7.13 3.20 7.37
CA ALA A 51 6.97 4.32 6.47
C ALA A 51 7.46 5.60 7.12
N GLU A 52 8.06 6.45 6.31
CA GLU A 52 8.36 7.81 6.70
C GLU A 52 7.20 8.67 6.26
N LEU A 53 6.59 9.36 7.21
CA LEU A 53 5.40 10.18 6.97
C LEU A 53 5.75 11.66 7.04
N ASP A 54 5.06 12.46 6.22
CA ASP A 54 5.18 13.92 6.30
C ASP A 54 4.17 14.49 7.31
N ALA A 55 4.09 15.83 7.40
CA ALA A 55 3.21 16.51 8.33
C ALA A 55 1.73 16.23 8.07
N ASP A 56 1.37 15.84 6.85
CA ASP A 56 0.00 15.51 6.45
C ASP A 56 -0.28 14.02 6.53
N ASN A 57 0.62 13.23 7.14
CA ASN A 57 0.54 11.78 7.23
C ASN A 57 0.54 11.07 5.88
N LYS A 58 1.17 11.68 4.89
CA LYS A 58 1.38 11.03 3.60
C LYS A 58 2.69 10.26 3.63
N ILE A 59 2.70 9.12 2.97
CA ILE A 59 3.90 8.28 2.92
C ILE A 59 4.92 8.92 1.98
N LEU A 60 6.08 9.28 2.52
CA LEU A 60 7.20 9.77 1.72
C LEU A 60 7.99 8.63 1.12
N ARG A 61 8.21 7.59 1.90
CA ARG A 61 8.84 6.35 1.44
C ARG A 61 8.50 5.23 2.39
N ILE A 62 8.65 4.02 1.91
CA ILE A 62 8.38 2.83 2.72
C ILE A 62 9.58 1.90 2.73
N GLU A 63 9.70 1.16 3.83
CA GLU A 63 10.65 0.06 3.97
C GLU A 63 9.83 -1.19 4.28
N LYS A 64 10.00 -2.22 3.46
CA LYS A 64 9.22 -3.43 3.60
C LYS A 64 9.69 -4.23 4.80
N LEU A 65 8.75 -4.64 5.65
CA LEU A 65 9.01 -5.60 6.71
C LEU A 65 9.03 -6.99 6.11
N LYS A 66 10.03 -7.73 6.48
CA LYS A 66 10.11 -9.15 6.12
C LYS A 66 9.50 -10.01 7.20
#